data_5d9fce27a1d62d7df4886f95eba4c42b
#
_entry.id   5d9fce27a1d62d7df4886f95eba4c42b
#
_cell.length_a   1.000
_cell.length_b   1.000
_cell.length_c   1.000
_cell.angle_alpha   90.00
_cell.angle_beta   90.00
_cell.angle_gamma   90.00
#
_symmetry.space_group_name_H-M   'P 1'
#
loop_
_entity.id
_entity.type
_entity.pdbx_description
1 polymer ?
#
loop_
_entity_poly.entity_id
_entity_poly.type
_entity_poly.pdbx_seq_one_letter_code
_entity_poly.pdbx_strand_id
1 'polypeptide(L)'
;MDALPAITLTDAGYDVIGKTIIIMGAGGAATAICAQAALDGVKKIHIFARETSRFWNRTQKLVENINATLPCQAILHENKDKEELAQAISESALLLNATSVGMAPDTEGSIIEDTSLYHPDLIVSDVIYNPRETRFLREAREAGCRTFNGMYMLLYQGAEAFRLWTGKKMPVEEIKAKYFSE
;
A
#
# COMPACT_ATOMS: atom_id res chain seq x y z
N MET A 1 -0.86 19.06 -2.10
CA MET A 1 -1.01 18.12 -0.95
C MET A 1 -0.29 16.87 -1.38
N ASP A 2 0.99 16.77 -1.02
CA ASP A 2 1.86 15.70 -1.48
C ASP A 2 1.46 14.41 -0.78
N ALA A 3 1.23 13.40 -1.58
CA ALA A 3 0.63 12.13 -1.20
C ALA A 3 1.55 11.24 -0.38
N LEU A 4 1.06 10.73 0.73
CA LEU A 4 1.79 9.82 1.61
C LEU A 4 2.32 8.54 0.94
N PRO A 5 1.61 7.84 0.03
CA PRO A 5 2.14 6.62 -0.57
C PRO A 5 3.15 6.85 -1.70
N ALA A 6 2.98 7.90 -2.50
CA ALA A 6 3.91 8.22 -3.58
C ALA A 6 5.27 8.68 -3.04
N ILE A 7 5.28 9.42 -1.92
CA ILE A 7 6.51 9.85 -1.26
C ILE A 7 7.32 8.63 -0.76
N THR A 8 6.70 7.64 -0.12
CA THR A 8 7.42 6.47 0.38
C THR A 8 8.07 5.62 -0.71
N LEU A 9 7.38 5.42 -1.82
CA LEU A 9 7.92 4.67 -2.95
C LEU A 9 8.98 5.47 -3.72
N THR A 10 8.77 6.76 -3.89
CA THR A 10 9.75 7.67 -4.52
C THR A 10 11.02 7.82 -3.68
N ASP A 11 10.90 7.91 -2.34
CA ASP A 11 12.05 7.95 -1.42
C ASP A 11 12.91 6.67 -1.50
N ALA A 12 12.28 5.54 -1.79
CA ALA A 12 12.97 4.28 -2.01
C ALA A 12 13.43 4.09 -3.48
N GLY A 13 13.20 5.06 -4.35
CA GLY A 13 13.62 5.03 -5.75
C GLY A 13 12.68 4.24 -6.68
N TYR A 14 11.39 4.05 -6.29
CA TYR A 14 10.42 3.33 -7.12
C TYR A 14 9.31 4.25 -7.61
N ASP A 15 9.13 4.26 -8.92
CA ASP A 15 8.05 4.98 -9.58
C ASP A 15 6.93 4.01 -9.98
N VAL A 16 5.70 4.31 -9.52
CA VAL A 16 4.49 3.56 -9.85
C VAL A 16 3.57 4.31 -10.82
N ILE A 17 3.96 5.50 -11.27
CA ILE A 17 3.20 6.30 -12.22
C ILE A 17 3.08 5.53 -13.55
N GLY A 18 1.88 5.47 -14.09
CA GLY A 18 1.60 4.73 -15.33
C GLY A 18 1.58 3.19 -15.20
N LYS A 19 1.79 2.65 -14.00
CA LYS A 19 1.83 1.20 -13.74
C LYS A 19 0.53 0.68 -13.15
N THR A 20 0.40 -0.64 -13.10
CA THR A 20 -0.66 -1.35 -12.38
C THR A 20 -0.19 -1.63 -10.95
N ILE A 21 -1.07 -1.44 -9.96
CA ILE A 21 -0.81 -1.74 -8.56
C ILE A 21 -1.96 -2.52 -7.92
N ILE A 22 -1.66 -3.22 -6.83
CA ILE A 22 -2.64 -3.92 -5.99
C ILE A 22 -2.64 -3.30 -4.60
N ILE A 23 -3.84 -3.06 -4.07
CA ILE A 23 -4.09 -2.65 -2.70
C ILE A 23 -4.96 -3.70 -2.01
N MET A 24 -4.41 -4.36 -0.99
CA MET A 24 -5.15 -5.32 -0.18
C MET A 24 -5.81 -4.58 0.99
N GLY A 25 -7.14 -4.59 1.03
CA GLY A 25 -7.93 -3.96 2.09
C GLY A 25 -8.87 -2.85 1.59
N ALA A 26 -9.82 -2.46 2.45
CA ALA A 26 -10.82 -1.41 2.20
C ALA A 26 -10.91 -0.38 3.35
N GLY A 27 -9.97 -0.41 4.29
CA GLY A 27 -9.92 0.49 5.44
C GLY A 27 -9.55 1.92 5.11
N GLY A 28 -9.33 2.75 6.13
CA GLY A 28 -8.96 4.15 5.96
C GLY A 28 -7.67 4.33 5.17
N ALA A 29 -6.62 3.56 5.52
CA ALA A 29 -5.35 3.59 4.81
C ALA A 29 -5.51 3.19 3.33
N ALA A 30 -6.18 2.06 3.05
CA ALA A 30 -6.45 1.62 1.67
C ALA A 30 -7.18 2.68 0.86
N THR A 31 -8.21 3.33 1.44
CA THR A 31 -8.97 4.40 0.78
C THR A 31 -8.09 5.60 0.42
N ALA A 32 -7.28 6.06 1.38
CA ALA A 32 -6.41 7.21 1.18
C ALA A 32 -5.32 6.93 0.12
N ILE A 33 -4.69 5.75 0.21
CA ILE A 33 -3.66 5.31 -0.74
C ILE A 33 -4.24 5.16 -2.14
N CYS A 34 -5.41 4.53 -2.28
CA CYS A 34 -6.08 4.35 -3.57
C CYS A 34 -6.40 5.69 -4.24
N ALA A 35 -7.04 6.62 -3.49
CA ALA A 35 -7.39 7.93 -4.02
C ALA A 35 -6.14 8.71 -4.48
N GLN A 36 -5.08 8.67 -3.66
CA GLN A 36 -3.87 9.39 -3.99
C GLN A 36 -3.10 8.76 -5.15
N ALA A 37 -2.95 7.44 -5.19
CA ALA A 37 -2.31 6.75 -6.30
C ALA A 37 -2.99 7.05 -7.64
N ALA A 38 -4.33 7.14 -7.63
CA ALA A 38 -5.09 7.52 -8.82
C ALA A 38 -4.83 8.98 -9.25
N LEU A 39 -4.70 9.92 -8.28
CA LEU A 39 -4.34 11.32 -8.53
C LEU A 39 -2.91 11.48 -9.03
N ASP A 40 -1.98 10.65 -8.56
CA ASP A 40 -0.56 10.67 -8.94
C ASP A 40 -0.31 10.04 -10.32
N GLY A 41 -1.33 9.47 -10.97
CA GLY A 41 -1.23 8.96 -12.32
C GLY A 41 -0.89 7.47 -12.43
N VAL A 42 -1.20 6.67 -11.42
CA VAL A 42 -1.21 5.20 -11.56
C VAL A 42 -2.22 4.81 -12.64
N LYS A 43 -1.83 3.90 -13.52
CA LYS A 43 -2.67 3.50 -14.67
C LYS A 43 -3.85 2.62 -14.24
N LYS A 44 -3.62 1.66 -13.35
CA LYS A 44 -4.62 0.69 -12.93
C LYS A 44 -4.43 0.32 -11.46
N ILE A 45 -5.51 0.23 -10.72
CA ILE A 45 -5.53 -0.16 -9.31
C ILE A 45 -6.50 -1.33 -9.14
N HIS A 46 -5.97 -2.48 -8.71
CA HIS A 46 -6.77 -3.59 -8.21
C HIS A 46 -6.91 -3.44 -6.69
N ILE A 47 -8.12 -3.47 -6.19
CA ILE A 47 -8.41 -3.42 -4.75
C ILE A 47 -9.04 -4.75 -4.37
N PHE A 48 -8.40 -5.48 -3.45
CA PHE A 48 -8.93 -6.75 -2.93
C PHE A 48 -9.44 -6.53 -1.51
N ALA A 49 -10.71 -6.83 -1.27
CA ALA A 49 -11.33 -6.66 0.03
C ALA A 49 -12.38 -7.75 0.28
N ARG A 50 -12.75 -7.96 1.55
CA ARG A 50 -13.86 -8.84 1.90
C ARG A 50 -15.18 -8.14 1.58
N GLU A 51 -16.07 -8.79 0.84
CA GLU A 51 -17.41 -8.28 0.57
C GLU A 51 -18.19 -8.00 1.86
N THR A 52 -17.93 -8.79 2.91
CA THR A 52 -18.50 -8.60 4.26
C THR A 52 -17.91 -7.41 5.03
N SER A 53 -16.92 -6.71 4.48
CA SER A 53 -16.34 -5.53 5.12
C SER A 53 -17.36 -4.39 5.20
N ARG A 54 -17.49 -3.76 6.38
CA ARG A 54 -18.29 -2.54 6.54
C ARG A 54 -17.87 -1.40 5.61
N PHE A 55 -16.70 -1.48 5.00
CA PHE A 55 -16.16 -0.49 4.09
C PHE A 55 -16.37 -0.83 2.61
N TRP A 56 -16.93 -2.01 2.28
CA TRP A 56 -17.10 -2.47 0.90
C TRP A 56 -17.83 -1.44 0.04
N ASN A 57 -19.02 -1.02 0.45
CA ASN A 57 -19.86 -0.06 -0.30
C ASN A 57 -19.17 1.31 -0.47
N ARG A 58 -18.37 1.73 0.53
CA ARG A 58 -17.59 2.96 0.42
C ARG A 58 -16.47 2.83 -0.59
N THR A 59 -15.79 1.69 -0.61
CA THR A 59 -14.73 1.40 -1.59
C THR A 59 -15.31 1.29 -3.00
N GLN A 60 -16.47 0.69 -3.17
CA GLN A 60 -17.18 0.64 -4.46
C GLN A 60 -17.47 2.04 -4.99
N LYS A 61 -17.99 2.95 -4.15
CA LYS A 61 -18.20 4.35 -4.53
C LYS A 61 -16.90 5.08 -4.88
N LEU A 62 -15.81 4.79 -4.17
CA LEU A 62 -14.50 5.34 -4.50
C LEU A 62 -14.05 4.88 -5.89
N VAL A 63 -14.19 3.60 -6.20
CA VAL A 63 -13.87 3.02 -7.52
C VAL A 63 -14.68 3.69 -8.62
N GLU A 64 -16.00 3.82 -8.42
CA GLU A 64 -16.91 4.52 -9.35
C GLU A 64 -16.45 5.97 -9.61
N ASN A 65 -16.10 6.70 -8.54
CA ASN A 65 -15.63 8.08 -8.65
C ASN A 65 -14.27 8.19 -9.38
N ILE A 66 -13.32 7.33 -9.07
CA ILE A 66 -12.01 7.30 -9.75
C ILE A 66 -12.23 7.08 -11.25
N ASN A 67 -13.00 6.05 -11.61
CA ASN A 67 -13.25 5.69 -13.01
C ASN A 67 -14.03 6.78 -13.78
N ALA A 68 -14.85 7.58 -13.09
CA ALA A 68 -15.62 8.66 -13.69
C ALA A 68 -14.82 9.97 -13.88
N THR A 69 -13.79 10.21 -13.05
CA THR A 69 -13.14 11.52 -12.95
C THR A 69 -11.65 11.53 -13.27
N LEU A 70 -10.99 10.39 -13.27
CA LEU A 70 -9.54 10.27 -13.46
C LEU A 70 -9.22 9.28 -14.59
N PRO A 71 -8.06 9.40 -15.22
CA PRO A 71 -7.63 8.46 -16.27
C PRO A 71 -7.19 7.09 -15.70
N CYS A 72 -7.17 6.91 -14.38
CA CYS A 72 -6.86 5.68 -13.69
C CYS A 72 -8.05 4.71 -13.77
N GLN A 73 -7.79 3.44 -14.06
CA GLN A 73 -8.78 2.37 -13.95
C GLN A 73 -8.71 1.71 -12.57
N ALA A 74 -9.75 1.84 -11.76
CA ALA A 74 -9.85 1.14 -10.49
C ALA A 74 -10.84 -0.03 -10.57
N ILE A 75 -10.52 -1.17 -9.94
CA ILE A 75 -11.36 -2.38 -9.93
C ILE A 75 -11.38 -2.92 -8.50
N LEU A 76 -12.58 -3.17 -7.99
CA LEU A 76 -12.77 -3.81 -6.69
C LEU A 76 -13.06 -5.30 -6.87
N HIS A 77 -12.29 -6.14 -6.20
CA HIS A 77 -12.40 -7.59 -6.20
C HIS A 77 -12.74 -8.13 -4.81
N GLU A 78 -13.41 -9.26 -4.75
CA GLU A 78 -13.55 -10.06 -3.52
C GLU A 78 -12.20 -10.76 -3.25
N ASN A 79 -11.70 -10.69 -2.01
CA ASN A 79 -10.37 -11.23 -1.67
C ASN A 79 -10.26 -12.76 -1.69
N LYS A 80 -11.38 -13.46 -1.86
CA LYS A 80 -11.41 -14.93 -2.04
C LYS A 80 -11.13 -15.37 -3.47
N ASP A 81 -11.19 -14.45 -4.42
CA ASP A 81 -10.96 -14.74 -5.83
C ASP A 81 -9.46 -14.90 -6.06
N LYS A 82 -9.00 -16.16 -5.91
CA LYS A 82 -7.58 -16.51 -6.02
C LYS A 82 -7.06 -16.41 -7.47
N GLU A 83 -7.92 -16.66 -8.45
CA GLU A 83 -7.54 -16.57 -9.87
C GLU A 83 -7.32 -15.12 -10.28
N GLU A 84 -8.25 -14.24 -9.93
CA GLU A 84 -8.13 -12.80 -10.16
C GLU A 84 -6.94 -12.21 -9.41
N LEU A 85 -6.67 -12.66 -8.18
CA LEU A 85 -5.51 -12.22 -7.41
C LEU A 85 -4.19 -12.62 -8.09
N ALA A 86 -4.08 -13.88 -8.53
CA ALA A 86 -2.90 -14.37 -9.22
C ALA A 86 -2.66 -13.60 -10.53
N GLN A 87 -3.71 -13.36 -11.31
CA GLN A 87 -3.62 -12.58 -12.52
C GLN A 87 -3.20 -11.13 -12.23
N ALA A 88 -3.84 -10.48 -11.25
CA ALA A 88 -3.49 -9.12 -10.86
C ALA A 88 -2.03 -9.00 -10.41
N ILE A 89 -1.51 -9.97 -9.63
CA ILE A 89 -0.11 -9.99 -9.20
C ILE A 89 0.82 -10.06 -10.41
N SER A 90 0.53 -10.92 -11.40
CA SER A 90 1.38 -11.12 -12.56
C SER A 90 1.52 -9.86 -13.44
N GLU A 91 0.56 -8.93 -13.42
CA GLU A 91 0.58 -7.69 -14.21
C GLU A 91 0.98 -6.44 -13.40
N SER A 92 1.16 -6.57 -12.09
CA SER A 92 1.36 -5.43 -11.19
C SER A 92 2.83 -5.17 -10.88
N ALA A 93 3.16 -3.89 -10.73
CA ALA A 93 4.47 -3.45 -10.26
C ALA A 93 4.56 -3.35 -8.73
N LEU A 94 3.42 -3.25 -8.04
CA LEU A 94 3.33 -3.10 -6.59
C LEU A 94 2.18 -3.92 -6.02
N LEU A 95 2.45 -4.65 -4.94
CA LEU A 95 1.46 -5.28 -4.07
C LEU A 95 1.57 -4.65 -2.67
N LEU A 96 0.51 -3.98 -2.23
CA LEU A 96 0.47 -3.26 -0.96
C LEU A 96 -0.53 -3.89 0.02
N ASN A 97 -0.06 -4.27 1.20
CA ASN A 97 -0.94 -4.63 2.33
C ASN A 97 -1.41 -3.36 3.05
N ALA A 98 -2.69 -3.03 2.95
CA ALA A 98 -3.34 -1.97 3.71
C ALA A 98 -4.40 -2.53 4.70
N THR A 99 -4.16 -3.75 5.18
CA THR A 99 -4.95 -4.42 6.23
C THR A 99 -4.18 -4.43 7.55
N SER A 100 -4.78 -5.01 8.59
CA SER A 100 -4.11 -5.30 9.86
C SER A 100 -3.56 -6.72 9.96
N VAL A 101 -3.60 -7.52 8.88
CA VAL A 101 -3.08 -8.89 8.88
C VAL A 101 -1.56 -8.87 9.00
N GLY A 102 -1.02 -9.54 10.00
CA GLY A 102 0.42 -9.54 10.30
C GLY A 102 0.87 -8.44 11.28
N MET A 103 -0.07 -7.59 11.76
CA MET A 103 0.21 -6.59 12.79
C MET A 103 0.18 -7.21 14.19
N ALA A 104 1.07 -6.76 15.08
CA ALA A 104 1.04 -7.18 16.48
C ALA A 104 -0.35 -6.98 17.13
N PRO A 105 -0.84 -7.89 17.98
CA PRO A 105 -0.14 -9.05 18.53
C PRO A 105 -0.12 -10.31 17.64
N ASP A 106 -0.94 -10.38 16.57
CA ASP A 106 -1.03 -11.54 15.68
C ASP A 106 -0.12 -11.36 14.46
N THR A 107 1.16 -11.66 14.64
CA THR A 107 2.20 -11.41 13.63
C THR A 107 2.37 -12.53 12.61
N GLU A 108 1.72 -13.69 12.83
CA GLU A 108 1.86 -14.88 11.97
C GLU A 108 0.93 -14.87 10.74
N GLY A 109 0.06 -13.87 10.64
CA GLY A 109 -0.81 -13.71 9.49
C GLY A 109 -0.06 -13.23 8.24
N SER A 110 -0.41 -13.76 7.07
CA SER A 110 0.00 -13.26 5.75
C SER A 110 -1.23 -13.12 4.85
N ILE A 111 -1.26 -12.08 4.02
CA ILE A 111 -2.36 -11.84 3.08
C ILE A 111 -2.22 -12.65 1.79
N ILE A 112 -1.03 -13.18 1.51
CA ILE A 112 -0.74 -14.07 0.40
C ILE A 112 -0.42 -15.45 0.97
N GLU A 113 -1.25 -16.44 0.65
CA GLU A 113 -1.07 -17.83 1.09
C GLU A 113 -0.12 -18.60 0.16
N ASP A 114 -0.19 -18.30 -1.13
CA ASP A 114 0.63 -18.93 -2.16
C ASP A 114 1.83 -18.07 -2.52
N THR A 115 2.97 -18.38 -1.94
CA THR A 115 4.22 -17.64 -2.16
C THR A 115 4.80 -17.79 -3.57
N SER A 116 4.32 -18.74 -4.37
CA SER A 116 4.72 -18.89 -5.77
C SER A 116 4.23 -17.76 -6.67
N LEU A 117 3.29 -16.94 -6.19
CA LEU A 117 2.80 -15.76 -6.89
C LEU A 117 3.79 -14.59 -6.88
N TYR A 118 4.76 -14.59 -5.96
CA TYR A 118 5.79 -13.56 -5.93
C TYR A 118 6.78 -13.71 -7.10
N HIS A 119 7.21 -12.58 -7.66
CA HIS A 119 8.24 -12.55 -8.71
C HIS A 119 9.21 -11.38 -8.47
N PRO A 120 10.48 -11.46 -8.94
CA PRO A 120 11.52 -10.49 -8.60
C PRO A 120 11.25 -9.04 -9.03
N ASP A 121 10.40 -8.83 -10.04
CA ASP A 121 10.04 -7.49 -10.51
C ASP A 121 8.91 -6.84 -9.68
N LEU A 122 8.25 -7.62 -8.80
CA LEU A 122 7.20 -7.14 -7.92
C LEU A 122 7.81 -6.39 -6.73
N ILE A 123 7.30 -5.19 -6.49
CA ILE A 123 7.54 -4.48 -5.23
C ILE A 123 6.45 -4.89 -4.26
N VAL A 124 6.83 -5.24 -3.03
CA VAL A 124 5.89 -5.62 -1.98
C VAL A 124 6.00 -4.66 -0.82
N SER A 125 4.88 -4.05 -0.44
CA SER A 125 4.84 -3.03 0.61
C SER A 125 3.77 -3.33 1.66
N ASP A 126 4.02 -2.91 2.88
CA ASP A 126 3.10 -3.05 4.00
C ASP A 126 2.91 -1.69 4.69
N VAL A 127 1.69 -1.34 5.07
CA VAL A 127 1.44 -0.17 5.91
C VAL A 127 1.78 -0.43 7.38
N ILE A 128 2.01 -1.69 7.75
CA ILE A 128 2.38 -2.11 9.09
C ILE A 128 3.84 -1.71 9.35
N TYR A 129 4.09 -1.13 10.52
CA TYR A 129 5.42 -0.75 11.00
C TYR A 129 5.82 -1.49 12.29
N ASN A 130 4.89 -2.22 12.90
CA ASN A 130 5.14 -3.08 14.07
C ASN A 130 4.40 -4.43 13.90
N PRO A 131 5.14 -5.51 13.65
CA PRO A 131 6.60 -5.64 13.57
C PRO A 131 7.20 -4.86 12.39
N ARG A 132 8.51 -4.62 12.41
CA ARG A 132 9.23 -3.96 11.29
C ARG A 132 9.22 -4.81 10.02
N GLU A 133 9.28 -6.14 10.14
CA GLU A 133 9.12 -7.09 9.05
C GLU A 133 7.95 -8.02 9.39
N THR A 134 6.85 -7.90 8.65
CA THR A 134 5.73 -8.84 8.75
C THR A 134 6.07 -10.14 8.05
N ARG A 135 5.33 -11.22 8.35
CA ARG A 135 5.46 -12.49 7.62
C ARG A 135 5.29 -12.29 6.12
N PHE A 136 4.33 -11.47 5.71
CA PHE A 136 4.08 -11.09 4.33
C PHE A 136 5.33 -10.50 3.64
N LEU A 137 6.01 -9.53 4.28
CA LEU A 137 7.23 -8.93 3.73
C LEU A 137 8.41 -9.93 3.72
N ARG A 138 8.55 -10.75 4.76
CA ARG A 138 9.59 -11.77 4.83
C ARG A 138 9.46 -12.78 3.69
N GLU A 139 8.26 -13.34 3.48
CA GLU A 139 7.97 -14.27 2.39
C GLU A 139 8.26 -13.67 1.02
N ALA A 140 7.86 -12.42 0.79
CA ALA A 140 8.14 -11.70 -0.45
C ALA A 140 9.64 -11.47 -0.67
N ARG A 141 10.38 -11.08 0.37
CA ARG A 141 11.85 -10.89 0.31
C ARG A 141 12.57 -12.21 0.00
N GLU A 142 12.15 -13.30 0.63
CA GLU A 142 12.71 -14.64 0.37
C GLU A 142 12.44 -15.12 -1.06
N ALA A 143 11.35 -14.67 -1.68
CA ALA A 143 11.04 -14.90 -3.10
C ALA A 143 11.77 -13.94 -4.05
N GLY A 144 12.61 -13.02 -3.54
CA GLY A 144 13.41 -12.09 -4.34
C GLY A 144 12.75 -10.75 -4.65
N CYS A 145 11.58 -10.46 -4.06
CA CYS A 145 10.92 -9.16 -4.20
C CYS A 145 11.66 -8.07 -3.42
N ARG A 146 11.53 -6.83 -3.88
CA ARG A 146 11.90 -5.67 -3.08
C ARG A 146 10.79 -5.33 -2.11
N THR A 147 11.11 -5.08 -0.85
CA THR A 147 10.11 -4.92 0.21
C THR A 147 10.25 -3.60 0.96
N PHE A 148 9.12 -3.04 1.41
CA PHE A 148 9.03 -1.85 2.25
C PHE A 148 8.01 -2.05 3.36
N ASN A 149 8.31 -1.52 4.54
CA ASN A 149 7.37 -1.46 5.66
C ASN A 149 6.72 -0.07 5.80
N GLY A 150 5.77 0.05 6.74
CA GLY A 150 5.02 1.28 6.99
C GLY A 150 5.76 2.40 7.73
N MET A 151 7.05 2.24 8.04
CA MET A 151 7.79 3.21 8.85
C MET A 151 7.86 4.61 8.22
N TYR A 152 8.18 4.68 6.92
CA TYR A 152 8.23 5.97 6.23
C TYR A 152 6.84 6.63 6.11
N MET A 153 5.79 5.83 5.90
CA MET A 153 4.44 6.35 5.91
C MET A 153 4.08 6.95 7.27
N LEU A 154 4.48 6.30 8.37
CA LEU A 154 4.31 6.84 9.73
C LEU A 154 5.06 8.16 9.91
N LEU A 155 6.30 8.25 9.44
CA LEU A 155 7.13 9.45 9.52
C LEU A 155 6.49 10.63 8.78
N TYR A 156 6.11 10.46 7.53
CA TYR A 156 5.54 11.53 6.72
C TYR A 156 4.12 11.92 7.16
N GLN A 157 3.31 10.96 7.62
CA GLN A 157 2.03 11.26 8.26
C GLN A 157 2.22 12.13 9.51
N GLY A 158 3.21 11.79 10.34
CA GLY A 158 3.58 12.57 11.51
C GLY A 158 4.05 13.98 11.16
N ALA A 159 4.85 14.12 10.09
CA ALA A 159 5.34 15.39 9.62
C ALA A 159 4.21 16.32 9.15
N GLU A 160 3.25 15.77 8.42
CA GLU A 160 2.09 16.54 7.96
C GLU A 160 1.16 16.94 9.12
N ALA A 161 0.90 16.03 10.05
CA ALA A 161 0.16 16.34 11.27
C ALA A 161 0.83 17.45 12.09
N PHE A 162 2.16 17.37 12.26
CA PHE A 162 2.95 18.40 12.94
C PHE A 162 2.81 19.77 12.24
N ARG A 163 2.90 19.77 10.89
CA ARG A 163 2.73 21.00 10.10
C ARG A 163 1.34 21.60 10.28
N LEU A 164 0.29 20.79 10.26
CA LEU A 164 -1.10 21.25 10.43
C LEU A 164 -1.35 21.83 11.84
N TRP A 165 -0.78 21.21 12.88
CA TRP A 165 -1.01 21.65 14.26
C TRP A 165 -0.16 22.83 14.68
N THR A 166 1.07 22.95 14.15
CA THR A 166 2.04 23.95 14.62
C THR A 166 2.32 25.06 13.62
N GLY A 167 1.94 24.88 12.35
CA GLY A 167 2.33 25.75 11.25
C GLY A 167 3.82 25.64 10.87
N LYS A 168 4.58 24.71 11.49
CA LYS A 168 6.03 24.57 11.28
C LYS A 168 6.33 23.28 10.51
N LYS A 169 7.46 23.27 9.79
CA LYS A 169 7.97 22.06 9.17
C LYS A 169 8.69 21.18 10.21
N MET A 170 8.39 19.88 10.23
CA MET A 170 9.12 18.89 11.02
C MET A 170 10.50 18.64 10.38
N PRO A 171 11.60 18.48 11.14
CA PRO A 171 12.92 18.15 10.60
C PRO A 171 13.00 16.66 10.22
N VAL A 172 12.34 16.30 9.13
CA VAL A 172 12.15 14.91 8.68
C VAL A 172 13.48 14.20 8.48
N GLU A 173 14.46 14.83 7.82
CA GLU A 173 15.75 14.22 7.51
C GLU A 173 16.57 13.91 8.77
N GLU A 174 16.53 14.75 9.79
CA GLU A 174 17.19 14.51 11.07
C GLU A 174 16.55 13.35 11.82
N ILE A 175 15.20 13.28 11.82
CA ILE A 175 14.44 12.21 12.44
C ILE A 175 14.69 10.89 11.70
N LYS A 176 14.70 10.93 10.36
CA LYS A 176 14.99 9.78 9.49
C LYS A 176 16.39 9.23 9.81
N ALA A 177 17.40 10.06 9.81
CA ALA A 177 18.78 9.66 10.10
C ALA A 177 18.96 9.07 11.50
N LYS A 178 18.20 9.55 12.49
CA LYS A 178 18.36 9.14 13.89
C LYS A 178 17.56 7.90 14.27
N TYR A 179 16.38 7.71 13.69
CA TYR A 179 15.42 6.69 14.16
C TYR A 179 14.98 5.68 13.09
N PHE A 180 15.30 5.94 11.83
CA PHE A 180 14.87 5.12 10.69
C PHE A 180 16.05 4.51 9.90
N SER A 181 17.30 4.85 10.25
CA SER A 181 18.47 4.12 9.76
C SER A 181 18.46 2.70 10.34
N GLU A 182 18.63 1.72 9.48
CA GLU A 182 18.84 0.30 9.85
C GLU A 182 20.12 0.10 10.67
#